data_79a4fbf45b0246ee352065a714106035
#
_entry.id   79a4fbf45b0246ee352065a714106035
#
_cell.length_a   1.000
_cell.length_b   1.000
_cell.length_c   1.000
_cell.angle_alpha   90.00
_cell.angle_beta   90.00
_cell.angle_gamma   90.00
#
_symmetry.space_group_name_H-M   'P 1'
#
loop_
_entity.id
_entity.type
_entity.pdbx_description
1 polymer ?
#
loop_
_entity_poly.entity_id
_entity_poly.type
_entity_poly.pdbx_seq_one_letter_code
_entity_poly.pdbx_strand_id
1 'polypeptide(L)'
;MKTAKIFWCTGMSDTGKTTLTSHAKIELEQHGFKVLIIDGDVVRKKYITQLGFNREDVEKNNLNVAEICLNERDKYDAIIVPIISNIETVRCTVRKLLSPNFYLIYLYADIASLKARDPKGLYKKADQGIIKDLIGYSNSNPYDVPEEFDLRIDTSAESDLLRSKNMFTTFITNKIFTASSLP
;
A
#
# COMPACT_ATOMS: atom_id res chain seq x y z
N MET A 1 -25.21 -6.93 -4.00
CA MET A 1 -24.07 -7.28 -4.89
C MET A 1 -22.81 -7.39 -4.05
N LYS A 2 -21.95 -8.39 -4.30
CA LYS A 2 -20.68 -8.55 -3.58
C LYS A 2 -19.71 -7.49 -4.10
N THR A 3 -19.20 -6.66 -3.22
CA THR A 3 -18.25 -5.59 -3.54
C THR A 3 -16.90 -5.93 -2.95
N ALA A 4 -15.81 -5.77 -3.70
CA ALA A 4 -14.46 -6.09 -3.26
C ALA A 4 -14.11 -5.41 -1.92
N LYS A 5 -13.33 -6.10 -1.10
CA LYS A 5 -12.61 -5.51 0.02
C LYS A 5 -11.34 -4.84 -0.50
N ILE A 6 -11.09 -3.61 -0.07
CA ILE A 6 -9.96 -2.81 -0.54
C ILE A 6 -8.92 -2.74 0.56
N PHE A 7 -7.71 -3.21 0.26
CA PHE A 7 -6.57 -3.27 1.18
C PHE A 7 -5.52 -2.26 0.75
N TRP A 8 -5.50 -1.11 1.41
CA TRP A 8 -4.58 -0.01 1.14
C TRP A 8 -3.29 -0.21 1.92
N CYS A 9 -2.23 -0.64 1.23
CA CYS A 9 -0.96 -1.03 1.85
C CYS A 9 0.00 0.15 1.79
N THR A 10 0.13 0.88 2.90
CA THR A 10 1.01 2.04 3.03
C THR A 10 2.31 1.69 3.74
N GLY A 11 3.36 2.45 3.45
CA GLY A 11 4.69 2.32 4.04
C GLY A 11 5.75 2.97 3.15
N MET A 12 6.89 3.30 3.71
CA MET A 12 8.01 3.90 2.98
C MET A 12 8.50 3.01 1.83
N SER A 13 9.35 3.53 0.95
CA SER A 13 10.03 2.70 -0.06
C SER A 13 10.72 1.52 0.62
N ASP A 14 10.75 0.38 -0.07
CA ASP A 14 11.45 -0.83 0.36
C ASP A 14 10.96 -1.50 1.67
N THR A 15 9.77 -1.12 2.19
CA THR A 15 9.10 -1.83 3.29
C THR A 15 8.49 -3.17 2.87
N GLY A 16 8.71 -3.64 1.64
CA GLY A 16 8.21 -4.95 1.19
C GLY A 16 6.77 -4.97 0.68
N LYS A 17 6.14 -3.80 0.40
CA LYS A 17 4.77 -3.73 -0.12
C LYS A 17 4.54 -4.68 -1.31
N THR A 18 5.32 -4.54 -2.36
CA THR A 18 5.21 -5.37 -3.57
C THR A 18 5.40 -6.86 -3.28
N THR A 19 6.34 -7.21 -2.41
CA THR A 19 6.61 -8.61 -2.02
C THR A 19 5.42 -9.25 -1.34
N LEU A 20 4.83 -8.57 -0.35
CA LEU A 20 3.70 -9.10 0.41
C LEU A 20 2.41 -9.14 -0.42
N THR A 21 2.16 -8.10 -1.21
CA THR A 21 0.95 -8.03 -2.06
C THR A 21 0.96 -9.06 -3.19
N SER A 22 2.14 -9.27 -3.83
CA SER A 22 2.28 -10.30 -4.88
C SER A 22 2.12 -11.71 -4.31
N HIS A 23 2.68 -11.99 -3.14
CA HIS A 23 2.50 -13.28 -2.47
C HIS A 23 1.04 -13.53 -2.12
N ALA A 24 0.39 -12.55 -1.47
CA ALA A 24 -1.02 -12.68 -1.09
C ALA A 24 -1.94 -12.88 -2.31
N LYS A 25 -1.67 -12.19 -3.44
CA LYS A 25 -2.43 -12.40 -4.67
C LYS A 25 -2.36 -13.86 -5.12
N ILE A 26 -1.16 -14.43 -5.20
CA ILE A 26 -0.96 -15.82 -5.64
C ILE A 26 -1.74 -16.79 -4.73
N GLU A 27 -1.57 -16.66 -3.41
CA GLU A 27 -2.24 -17.52 -2.43
C GLU A 27 -3.78 -17.41 -2.50
N LEU A 28 -4.29 -16.19 -2.60
CA LEU A 28 -5.73 -15.97 -2.68
C LEU A 28 -6.32 -16.51 -3.99
N GLU A 29 -5.64 -16.33 -5.11
CA GLU A 29 -6.07 -16.85 -6.40
C GLU A 29 -6.07 -18.38 -6.45
N GLN A 30 -5.11 -19.05 -5.79
CA GLN A 30 -5.12 -20.50 -5.62
C GLN A 30 -6.34 -21.01 -4.81
N HIS A 31 -6.89 -20.17 -3.93
CA HIS A 31 -8.11 -20.43 -3.18
C HIS A 31 -9.39 -19.97 -3.91
N GLY A 32 -9.28 -19.59 -5.18
CA GLY A 32 -10.44 -19.27 -6.05
C GLY A 32 -10.94 -17.82 -5.94
N PHE A 33 -10.24 -16.93 -5.20
CA PHE A 33 -10.60 -15.52 -5.12
C PHE A 33 -10.12 -14.75 -6.36
N LYS A 34 -10.91 -13.79 -6.82
CA LYS A 34 -10.50 -12.83 -7.85
C LYS A 34 -9.81 -11.64 -7.19
N VAL A 35 -8.51 -11.46 -7.45
CA VAL A 35 -7.69 -10.42 -6.81
C VAL A 35 -7.10 -9.46 -7.84
N LEU A 36 -7.32 -8.16 -7.64
CA LEU A 36 -6.69 -7.08 -8.41
C LEU A 36 -5.60 -6.42 -7.57
N ILE A 37 -4.41 -6.21 -8.14
CA ILE A 37 -3.41 -5.30 -7.58
C ILE A 37 -3.42 -4.00 -8.39
N ILE A 38 -3.56 -2.86 -7.68
CA ILE A 38 -3.44 -1.53 -8.25
C ILE A 38 -2.21 -0.87 -7.62
N ASP A 39 -1.08 -0.93 -8.33
CA ASP A 39 0.18 -0.34 -7.87
C ASP A 39 0.19 1.17 -8.10
N GLY A 40 0.35 1.95 -7.03
CA GLY A 40 0.35 3.40 -7.06
C GLY A 40 1.45 4.01 -7.94
N ASP A 41 2.62 3.35 -8.05
CA ASP A 41 3.71 3.79 -8.91
C ASP A 41 3.39 3.53 -10.39
N VAL A 42 2.69 2.44 -10.71
CA VAL A 42 2.23 2.12 -12.07
C VAL A 42 1.15 3.12 -12.50
N VAL A 43 0.20 3.43 -11.63
CA VAL A 43 -0.85 4.42 -11.90
C VAL A 43 -0.20 5.78 -12.16
N ARG A 44 0.74 6.21 -11.30
CA ARG A 44 1.46 7.49 -11.46
C ARG A 44 2.11 7.66 -12.83
N LYS A 45 2.70 6.60 -13.37
CA LYS A 45 3.40 6.61 -14.68
C LYS A 45 2.45 6.73 -15.88
N LYS A 46 1.16 6.44 -15.71
CA LYS A 46 0.17 6.52 -16.79
C LYS A 46 -0.34 7.93 -17.09
N TYR A 47 0.01 8.91 -16.26
CA TYR A 47 -0.40 10.30 -16.51
C TYR A 47 0.37 10.91 -17.68
N ILE A 48 -0.35 11.63 -18.56
CA ILE A 48 0.23 12.39 -19.68
C ILE A 48 1.18 13.45 -19.15
N THR A 49 0.80 14.15 -18.06
CA THR A 49 1.69 15.03 -17.32
C THR A 49 2.23 14.26 -16.14
N GLN A 50 3.51 13.96 -16.12
CA GLN A 50 4.14 13.18 -15.07
C GLN A 50 3.92 13.85 -13.70
N LEU A 51 3.23 13.13 -12.80
CA LEU A 51 3.04 13.60 -11.42
C LEU A 51 4.36 13.50 -10.66
N GLY A 52 4.72 14.57 -9.94
CA GLY A 52 5.85 14.61 -9.02
C GLY A 52 5.53 13.97 -7.67
N PHE A 53 6.29 14.40 -6.65
CA PHE A 53 6.16 13.92 -5.28
C PHE A 53 5.79 15.02 -4.29
N ASN A 54 5.40 16.20 -4.79
CA ASN A 54 4.84 17.25 -3.95
C ASN A 54 3.46 16.83 -3.40
N ARG A 55 2.96 17.57 -2.42
CA ARG A 55 1.71 17.24 -1.72
C ARG A 55 0.52 17.09 -2.68
N GLU A 56 0.35 18.01 -3.62
CA GLU A 56 -0.78 18.03 -4.56
C GLU A 56 -0.74 16.82 -5.50
N ASP A 57 0.44 16.49 -6.03
CA ASP A 57 0.63 15.33 -6.91
C ASP A 57 0.43 14.01 -6.17
N VAL A 58 0.86 13.92 -4.91
CA VAL A 58 0.61 12.77 -4.05
C VAL A 58 -0.88 12.60 -3.81
N GLU A 59 -1.58 13.66 -3.43
CA GLU A 59 -3.04 13.65 -3.22
C GLU A 59 -3.76 13.22 -4.50
N LYS A 60 -3.47 13.86 -5.62
CA LYS A 60 -4.05 13.53 -6.92
C LYS A 60 -3.84 12.07 -7.30
N ASN A 61 -2.63 11.54 -7.12
CA ASN A 61 -2.36 10.13 -7.42
C ASN A 61 -3.18 9.19 -6.52
N ASN A 62 -3.28 9.50 -5.22
CA ASN A 62 -4.05 8.67 -4.28
C ASN A 62 -5.55 8.68 -4.61
N LEU A 63 -6.12 9.85 -4.92
CA LEU A 63 -7.53 9.97 -5.32
C LEU A 63 -7.84 9.22 -6.61
N ASN A 64 -6.96 9.29 -7.60
CA ASN A 64 -7.12 8.54 -8.84
C ASN A 64 -7.05 7.02 -8.62
N VAL A 65 -6.14 6.55 -7.75
CA VAL A 65 -6.10 5.13 -7.37
C VAL A 65 -7.41 4.73 -6.67
N ALA A 66 -7.95 5.59 -5.81
CA ALA A 66 -9.24 5.33 -5.16
C ALA A 66 -10.40 5.26 -6.18
N GLU A 67 -10.41 6.14 -7.18
CA GLU A 67 -11.40 6.10 -8.27
C GLU A 67 -11.31 4.80 -9.08
N ILE A 68 -10.10 4.34 -9.41
CA ILE A 68 -9.92 3.03 -10.07
C ILE A 68 -10.48 1.92 -9.19
N CYS A 69 -10.24 1.95 -7.86
CA CYS A 69 -10.81 0.97 -6.95
C CYS A 69 -12.35 0.96 -7.01
N LEU A 70 -13.00 2.13 -7.02
CA LEU A 70 -14.45 2.25 -7.13
C LEU A 70 -14.99 1.66 -8.42
N ASN A 71 -14.31 1.89 -9.54
CA ASN A 71 -14.72 1.42 -10.87
C ASN A 71 -14.52 -0.10 -11.04
N GLU A 72 -13.58 -0.69 -10.32
CA GLU A 72 -13.24 -2.11 -10.43
C GLU A 72 -13.85 -2.99 -9.34
N ARG A 73 -14.36 -2.42 -8.23
CA ARG A 73 -14.75 -3.17 -7.01
C ARG A 73 -15.80 -4.24 -7.22
N ASP A 74 -16.67 -4.12 -8.23
CA ASP A 74 -17.73 -5.09 -8.46
C ASP A 74 -17.28 -6.32 -9.26
N LYS A 75 -16.03 -6.33 -9.75
CA LYS A 75 -15.44 -7.39 -10.56
C LYS A 75 -14.55 -8.35 -9.79
N TYR A 76 -14.14 -7.97 -8.57
CA TYR A 76 -13.16 -8.67 -7.74
C TYR A 76 -13.67 -8.96 -6.33
N ASP A 77 -13.03 -9.91 -5.66
CA ASP A 77 -13.26 -10.20 -4.23
C ASP A 77 -12.37 -9.32 -3.34
N ALA A 78 -11.16 -9.04 -3.82
CA ALA A 78 -10.19 -8.17 -3.16
C ALA A 78 -9.49 -7.26 -4.16
N ILE A 79 -9.25 -6.01 -3.76
CA ILE A 79 -8.34 -5.07 -4.43
C ILE A 79 -7.24 -4.73 -3.44
N ILE A 80 -5.98 -5.00 -3.82
CA ILE A 80 -4.81 -4.72 -2.98
C ILE A 80 -4.03 -3.56 -3.61
N VAL A 81 -3.76 -2.51 -2.83
CA VAL A 81 -3.16 -1.28 -3.31
C VAL A 81 -1.83 -1.02 -2.62
N PRO A 82 -0.70 -1.50 -3.17
CA PRO A 82 0.63 -1.09 -2.71
C PRO A 82 0.92 0.35 -3.13
N ILE A 83 1.01 1.26 -2.17
CA ILE A 83 1.24 2.68 -2.40
C ILE A 83 1.94 3.30 -1.18
N ILE A 84 2.80 4.32 -1.37
CA ILE A 84 3.43 4.97 -0.21
C ILE A 84 2.39 5.72 0.61
N SER A 85 1.59 6.58 -0.01
CA SER A 85 0.49 7.33 0.65
C SER A 85 0.95 7.99 1.96
N ASN A 86 1.98 8.84 1.87
CA ASN A 86 2.70 9.37 3.03
C ASN A 86 1.95 10.45 3.83
N ILE A 87 0.80 10.95 3.36
CA ILE A 87 0.08 12.07 3.95
C ILE A 87 -1.16 11.56 4.68
N GLU A 88 -1.27 11.78 6.00
CA GLU A 88 -2.38 11.27 6.81
C GLU A 88 -3.74 11.79 6.35
N THR A 89 -3.86 13.08 6.09
CA THR A 89 -5.13 13.66 5.63
C THR A 89 -5.61 13.07 4.31
N VAL A 90 -4.70 12.70 3.42
CA VAL A 90 -5.02 12.02 2.16
C VAL A 90 -5.51 10.60 2.41
N ARG A 91 -4.86 9.84 3.31
CA ARG A 91 -5.32 8.50 3.72
C ARG A 91 -6.73 8.56 4.34
N CYS A 92 -7.00 9.55 5.19
CA CYS A 92 -8.33 9.78 5.75
C CYS A 92 -9.39 10.05 4.67
N THR A 93 -9.06 10.86 3.66
CA THR A 93 -9.95 11.13 2.53
C THR A 93 -10.23 9.86 1.73
N VAL A 94 -9.21 9.09 1.39
CA VAL A 94 -9.34 7.82 0.68
C VAL A 94 -10.17 6.81 1.50
N ARG A 95 -9.94 6.70 2.81
CA ARG A 95 -10.73 5.85 3.71
C ARG A 95 -12.22 6.21 3.64
N LYS A 96 -12.56 7.50 3.70
CA LYS A 96 -13.97 7.96 3.60
C LYS A 96 -14.60 7.58 2.27
N LEU A 97 -13.88 7.74 1.15
CA LEU A 97 -14.36 7.43 -0.19
C LEU A 97 -14.62 5.93 -0.39
N LEU A 98 -13.77 5.08 0.17
CA LEU A 98 -13.78 3.63 -0.06
C LEU A 98 -14.50 2.83 1.05
N SER A 99 -14.95 3.49 2.13
CA SER A 99 -15.74 2.86 3.20
C SER A 99 -17.09 2.32 2.66
N PRO A 100 -17.64 1.25 3.28
CA PRO A 100 -17.17 0.53 4.47
C PRO A 100 -16.16 -0.60 4.16
N ASN A 101 -15.77 -0.81 2.92
CA ASN A 101 -14.93 -1.93 2.48
C ASN A 101 -13.43 -1.61 2.42
N PHE A 102 -12.98 -0.59 3.13
CA PHE A 102 -11.58 -0.14 3.17
C PHE A 102 -10.86 -0.65 4.42
N TYR A 103 -9.64 -1.14 4.22
CA TYR A 103 -8.73 -1.57 5.29
C TYR A 103 -7.34 -1.00 5.04
N LEU A 104 -6.78 -0.31 6.04
CA LEU A 104 -5.42 0.24 5.98
C LEU A 104 -4.43 -0.75 6.59
N ILE A 105 -3.47 -1.20 5.78
CA ILE A 105 -2.35 -2.04 6.22
C ILE A 105 -1.09 -1.18 6.24
N TYR A 106 -0.51 -1.00 7.43
CA TYR A 106 0.72 -0.25 7.61
C TYR A 106 1.93 -1.18 7.67
N LEU A 107 2.82 -1.08 6.68
CA LEU A 107 4.09 -1.77 6.66
C LEU A 107 5.18 -0.85 7.19
N TYR A 108 5.73 -1.20 8.33
CA TYR A 108 6.81 -0.49 8.99
C TYR A 108 8.14 -1.19 8.76
N ALA A 109 9.21 -0.44 8.60
CA ALA A 109 10.58 -0.87 8.84
C ALA A 109 11.41 0.33 9.30
N ASP A 110 12.39 0.09 10.16
CA ASP A 110 13.34 1.12 10.56
C ASP A 110 14.25 1.54 9.39
N ILE A 111 14.77 2.76 9.46
CA ILE A 111 15.58 3.36 8.39
C ILE A 111 16.85 2.53 8.10
N ALA A 112 17.48 1.95 9.11
CA ALA A 112 18.67 1.13 8.92
C ALA A 112 18.36 -0.11 8.07
N SER A 113 17.23 -0.78 8.36
CA SER A 113 16.73 -1.90 7.58
C SER A 113 16.40 -1.53 6.13
N LEU A 114 15.78 -0.36 5.91
CA LEU A 114 15.45 0.13 4.58
C LEU A 114 16.70 0.43 3.76
N LYS A 115 17.68 1.11 4.37
CA LYS A 115 18.98 1.41 3.73
C LYS A 115 19.79 0.15 3.42
N ALA A 116 19.74 -0.85 4.28
CA ALA A 116 20.43 -2.12 4.06
C ALA A 116 19.85 -2.91 2.87
N ARG A 117 18.55 -2.80 2.63
CA ARG A 117 17.90 -3.45 1.48
C ARG A 117 18.10 -2.68 0.18
N ASP A 118 17.72 -1.45 0.14
CA ASP A 118 17.78 -0.45 -0.93
C ASP A 118 17.97 -1.00 -2.38
N PRO A 119 17.10 -1.90 -2.86
CA PRO A 119 17.28 -2.58 -4.15
C PRO A 119 17.23 -1.62 -5.33
N LYS A 120 16.65 -0.44 -5.15
CA LYS A 120 16.55 0.62 -6.17
C LYS A 120 17.62 1.69 -6.02
N GLY A 121 18.46 1.64 -4.97
CA GLY A 121 19.48 2.62 -4.65
C GLY A 121 18.91 4.01 -4.29
N LEU A 122 17.66 4.08 -3.81
CA LEU A 122 16.98 5.35 -3.51
C LEU A 122 17.60 6.04 -2.29
N TYR A 123 17.82 5.28 -1.22
CA TYR A 123 18.43 5.80 0.02
C TYR A 123 19.88 6.20 -0.20
N LYS A 124 20.64 5.37 -0.93
CA LYS A 124 22.01 5.69 -1.33
C LYS A 124 22.08 7.00 -2.13
N LYS A 125 21.18 7.19 -3.10
CA LYS A 125 21.12 8.42 -3.89
C LYS A 125 20.69 9.63 -3.06
N ALA A 126 19.81 9.42 -2.08
CA ALA A 126 19.41 10.49 -1.16
C ALA A 126 20.57 10.90 -0.24
N ASP A 127 21.34 9.95 0.31
CA ASP A 127 22.55 10.23 1.10
C ASP A 127 23.62 10.99 0.29
N GLN A 128 23.69 10.74 -1.01
CA GLN A 128 24.59 11.44 -1.93
C GLN A 128 24.05 12.82 -2.39
N GLY A 129 22.84 13.23 -1.94
CA GLY A 129 22.20 14.48 -2.35
C GLY A 129 21.68 14.49 -3.80
N ILE A 130 21.66 13.33 -4.48
CA ILE A 130 21.15 13.18 -5.85
C ILE A 130 19.60 13.23 -5.82
N ILE A 131 18.97 12.58 -4.84
CA ILE A 131 17.53 12.69 -4.56
C ILE A 131 17.37 13.56 -3.33
N LYS A 132 16.66 14.69 -3.47
CA LYS A 132 16.49 15.67 -2.39
C LYS A 132 15.15 15.56 -1.66
N ASP A 133 14.20 14.83 -2.22
CA ASP A 133 12.79 14.76 -1.81
C ASP A 133 12.28 13.32 -1.67
N LEU A 134 13.16 12.37 -1.29
CA LEU A 134 12.75 10.99 -1.05
C LEU A 134 11.71 10.92 0.07
N ILE A 135 10.53 10.43 -0.27
CA ILE A 135 9.38 10.36 0.65
C ILE A 135 9.73 9.56 1.91
N GLY A 136 9.48 10.16 3.07
CA GLY A 136 9.70 9.58 4.38
C GLY A 136 11.15 9.60 4.86
N TYR A 137 12.10 10.00 4.01
CA TYR A 137 13.52 10.09 4.34
C TYR A 137 14.03 11.53 4.35
N SER A 138 13.62 12.34 3.39
CA SER A 138 13.98 13.75 3.32
C SER A 138 13.07 14.60 4.20
N ASN A 139 13.63 15.60 4.90
CA ASN A 139 12.86 16.53 5.73
C ASN A 139 11.78 17.30 4.94
N SER A 140 12.02 17.51 3.64
CA SER A 140 11.07 18.19 2.75
C SER A 140 9.84 17.35 2.41
N ASN A 141 9.89 16.04 2.61
CA ASN A 141 8.82 15.11 2.22
C ASN A 141 8.64 14.01 3.28
N PRO A 142 8.14 14.36 4.47
CA PRO A 142 7.97 13.42 5.58
C PRO A 142 6.93 12.33 5.27
N TYR A 143 7.00 11.25 6.00
CA TYR A 143 5.99 10.22 6.04
C TYR A 143 5.21 10.33 7.37
N ASP A 144 3.95 10.73 7.27
CA ASP A 144 3.06 10.75 8.43
C ASP A 144 2.74 9.30 8.82
N VAL A 145 3.16 8.89 10.01
CA VAL A 145 2.79 7.56 10.54
C VAL A 145 1.28 7.49 10.67
N PRO A 146 0.61 6.44 10.17
CA PRO A 146 -0.83 6.33 10.31
C PRO A 146 -1.28 6.37 11.78
N GLU A 147 -2.24 7.23 12.09
CA GLU A 147 -2.86 7.30 13.42
C GLU A 147 -3.78 6.09 13.66
N GLU A 148 -4.47 5.65 12.60
CA GLU A 148 -5.34 4.48 12.61
C GLU A 148 -4.97 3.52 11.49
N PHE A 149 -4.86 2.24 11.83
CA PHE A 149 -4.63 1.16 10.88
C PHE A 149 -5.37 -0.12 11.31
N ASP A 150 -5.73 -0.94 10.33
CA ASP A 150 -6.41 -2.21 10.58
C ASP A 150 -5.41 -3.36 10.81
N LEU A 151 -4.20 -3.24 10.26
CA LEU A 151 -3.08 -4.15 10.47
C LEU A 151 -1.76 -3.39 10.38
N ARG A 152 -0.83 -3.66 11.32
CA ARG A 152 0.57 -3.24 11.24
C ARG A 152 1.46 -4.45 11.13
N ILE A 153 2.39 -4.44 10.18
CA ILE A 153 3.42 -5.47 10.03
C ILE A 153 4.78 -4.79 10.10
N ASP A 154 5.61 -5.23 11.03
CA ASP A 154 7.01 -4.85 11.09
C ASP A 154 7.80 -5.75 10.13
N THR A 155 8.49 -5.11 9.20
CA THR A 155 9.34 -5.75 8.20
C THR A 155 10.79 -5.33 8.33
N SER A 156 11.23 -4.88 9.50
CA SER A 156 12.64 -4.57 9.81
C SER A 156 13.54 -5.81 9.64
N ALA A 157 14.86 -5.63 9.69
CA ALA A 157 15.82 -6.70 9.37
C ALA A 157 15.66 -7.97 10.22
N GLU A 158 15.23 -7.84 11.46
CA GLU A 158 15.02 -8.96 12.38
C GLU A 158 13.64 -9.65 12.19
N SER A 159 12.80 -9.13 11.29
CA SER A 159 11.47 -9.70 11.04
C SER A 159 11.56 -10.96 10.17
N ASP A 160 10.72 -11.94 10.49
CA ASP A 160 10.56 -13.14 9.66
C ASP A 160 9.65 -12.82 8.45
N LEU A 161 10.21 -12.95 7.25
CA LEU A 161 9.49 -12.73 6.00
C LEU A 161 8.29 -13.68 5.84
N LEU A 162 8.44 -14.96 6.22
CA LEU A 162 7.36 -15.95 6.12
C LEU A 162 6.22 -15.57 7.06
N ARG A 163 6.54 -15.19 8.29
CA ARG A 163 5.56 -14.70 9.26
C ARG A 163 4.82 -13.46 8.72
N SER A 164 5.56 -12.51 8.14
CA SER A 164 4.98 -11.29 7.55
C SER A 164 4.02 -11.62 6.40
N LYS A 165 4.40 -12.55 5.51
CA LYS A 165 3.55 -13.05 4.43
C LYS A 165 2.27 -13.69 4.97
N ASN A 166 2.40 -14.59 5.95
CA ASN A 166 1.27 -15.28 6.56
C ASN A 166 0.32 -14.30 7.25
N MET A 167 0.83 -13.35 8.03
CA MET A 167 0.01 -12.32 8.68
C MET A 167 -0.78 -11.50 7.67
N PHE A 168 -0.11 -11.06 6.60
CA PHE A 168 -0.72 -10.25 5.54
C PHE A 168 -1.84 -11.02 4.82
N THR A 169 -1.56 -12.23 4.36
CA THR A 169 -2.51 -13.06 3.61
C THR A 169 -3.70 -13.48 4.49
N THR A 170 -3.44 -13.93 5.73
CA THR A 170 -4.49 -14.34 6.69
C THR A 170 -5.42 -13.16 7.00
N PHE A 171 -4.89 -11.97 7.21
CA PHE A 171 -5.71 -10.78 7.45
C PHE A 171 -6.68 -10.53 6.29
N ILE A 172 -6.19 -10.53 5.05
CA ILE A 172 -7.01 -10.33 3.84
C ILE A 172 -8.08 -11.41 3.73
N THR A 173 -7.69 -12.68 3.87
CA THR A 173 -8.59 -13.84 3.80
C THR A 173 -9.74 -13.71 4.81
N ASN A 174 -9.44 -13.39 6.05
CA ASN A 174 -10.45 -13.23 7.10
C ASN A 174 -11.45 -12.10 6.77
N LYS A 175 -10.98 -10.98 6.21
CA LYS A 175 -11.86 -9.86 5.83
C LYS A 175 -12.74 -10.18 4.63
N ILE A 176 -12.30 -11.03 3.71
CA ILE A 176 -13.13 -11.50 2.59
C ILE A 176 -14.22 -12.44 3.10
N PHE A 177 -13.91 -13.39 4.00
CA PHE A 177 -14.85 -14.38 4.52
C PHE A 177 -15.91 -13.77 5.44
N THR A 178 -15.56 -12.80 6.31
CA THR A 178 -16.54 -12.19 7.22
C THR A 178 -17.69 -11.48 6.51
N ALA A 179 -17.55 -11.16 5.23
CA ALA A 179 -18.64 -10.60 4.42
C ALA A 179 -19.60 -11.66 3.83
N SER A 180 -19.20 -12.95 3.87
CA SER A 180 -20.00 -14.05 3.29
C SER A 180 -20.91 -14.75 4.32
N SER A 181 -20.83 -14.36 5.60
CA SER A 181 -21.53 -15.01 6.73
C SER A 181 -22.65 -14.19 7.36
N LEU A 182 -23.14 -13.14 6.71
CA LEU A 182 -24.39 -12.47 7.10
C LEU A 182 -25.50 -12.96 6.16
N PRO A 183 -26.57 -13.59 6.72
CA PRO A 183 -27.72 -14.08 5.97
C PRO A 183 -28.50 -12.93 5.30
#